data_aa0dfbc0e54813c557a53e35e8ae4abe
#
_entry.id   aa0dfbc0e54813c557a53e35e8ae4abe
#
_cell.length_a   1.000
_cell.length_b   1.000
_cell.length_c   1.000
_cell.angle_alpha   90.00
_cell.angle_beta   90.00
_cell.angle_gamma   90.00
#
_symmetry.space_group_name_H-M   'P 1'
#
loop_
_entity.id
_entity.type
_entity.pdbx_description
1 polymer ?
#
loop_
_entity_poly.entity_id
_entity_poly.type
_entity_poly.pdbx_seq_one_letter_code
_entity_poly.pdbx_strand_id
1 'polypeptide(L)'
;DLMLLVDEDTEAFNRIMAAFGLPKETEEEKAARSAAIQKATLFATEVPLHTMQASFKVFGLCRAMAEEGNPNSVSDAGVGVLAARAAVLGAGLNVKINASGLKDKATAERLIAEADTLIAKAKEAETEIMKIVEAKL
;
A
#
# COMPACT_ATOMS: atom_id res chain seq x y z
N ASP A 1 -1.30 -7.48 11.59
CA ASP A 1 -1.45 -6.16 10.97
C ASP A 1 -1.88 -6.27 9.51
N LEU A 2 -1.15 -7.00 8.61
CA LEU A 2 -1.58 -7.18 7.21
C LEU A 2 -2.93 -7.89 7.08
N MET A 3 -3.26 -8.81 7.96
CA MET A 3 -4.57 -9.49 7.98
C MET A 3 -5.71 -8.52 8.22
N LEU A 4 -5.54 -7.55 9.12
CA LEU A 4 -6.55 -6.51 9.38
C LEU A 4 -6.74 -5.58 8.19
N LEU A 5 -5.68 -5.31 7.43
CA LEU A 5 -5.75 -4.47 6.23
C LEU A 5 -6.59 -5.09 5.10
N VAL A 6 -6.77 -6.42 5.07
CA VAL A 6 -7.69 -7.09 4.14
C VAL A 6 -9.13 -6.67 4.41
N ASP A 7 -9.53 -6.64 5.69
CA ASP A 7 -10.87 -6.23 6.10
C ASP A 7 -11.07 -4.72 5.90
N GLU A 8 -10.03 -3.91 6.19
CA GLU A 8 -10.07 -2.46 5.96
C GLU A 8 -10.20 -2.10 4.48
N ASP A 9 -9.56 -2.84 3.58
CA ASP A 9 -9.70 -2.64 2.12
C ASP A 9 -11.13 -2.94 1.65
N THR A 10 -11.70 -4.04 2.14
CA THR A 10 -13.10 -4.37 1.88
C THR A 10 -14.06 -3.28 2.40
N GLU A 11 -13.81 -2.78 3.61
CA GLU A 11 -14.60 -1.69 4.19
C GLU A 11 -14.44 -0.39 3.41
N ALA A 12 -13.24 -0.09 2.90
CA ALA A 12 -12.99 1.08 2.07
C ALA A 12 -13.81 1.05 0.77
N PHE A 13 -13.87 -0.11 0.12
CA PHE A 13 -14.73 -0.31 -1.05
C PHE A 13 -16.21 -0.10 -0.71
N ASN A 14 -16.69 -0.69 0.38
CA ASN A 14 -18.08 -0.56 0.82
C ASN A 14 -18.46 0.89 1.11
N ARG A 15 -17.57 1.68 1.70
CA ARG A 15 -17.79 3.12 1.94
C ARG A 15 -17.90 3.91 0.64
N ILE A 16 -17.09 3.59 -0.36
CA ILE A 16 -17.20 4.21 -1.68
C ILE A 16 -18.57 3.89 -2.29
N MET A 17 -18.98 2.63 -2.29
CA MET A 17 -20.28 2.22 -2.84
C MET A 17 -21.45 2.88 -2.11
N ALA A 18 -21.40 2.96 -0.79
CA ALA A 18 -22.41 3.65 0.02
C ALA A 18 -22.48 5.15 -0.33
N ALA A 19 -21.34 5.82 -0.48
CA ALA A 19 -21.29 7.23 -0.84
C ALA A 19 -21.87 7.50 -2.25
N PHE A 20 -21.60 6.61 -3.21
CA PHE A 20 -22.20 6.69 -4.55
C PHE A 20 -23.73 6.44 -4.55
N GLY A 21 -24.25 5.70 -3.58
CA GLY A 21 -25.68 5.44 -3.40
C GLY A 21 -26.46 6.59 -2.76
N LEU A 22 -25.82 7.64 -2.28
CA LEU A 22 -26.49 8.78 -1.64
C LEU A 22 -27.38 9.57 -2.63
N PRO A 23 -28.47 10.19 -2.15
CA PRO A 23 -29.35 11.05 -2.95
C PRO A 23 -28.58 12.19 -3.66
N LYS A 24 -29.13 12.67 -4.80
CA LYS A 24 -28.51 13.70 -5.63
C LYS A 24 -29.52 14.62 -6.34
N GLU A 25 -30.72 14.72 -5.78
CA GLU A 25 -31.80 15.49 -6.43
C GLU A 25 -31.69 16.98 -6.11
N THR A 26 -31.40 17.33 -4.85
CA THR A 26 -31.20 18.74 -4.44
C THR A 26 -29.73 19.16 -4.46
N GLU A 27 -29.46 20.47 -4.40
CA GLU A 27 -28.07 20.98 -4.33
C GLU A 27 -27.40 20.59 -3.01
N GLU A 28 -28.15 20.54 -1.89
CA GLU A 28 -27.66 20.09 -0.59
C GLU A 28 -27.30 18.60 -0.64
N GLU A 29 -28.13 17.76 -1.26
CA GLU A 29 -27.83 16.34 -1.44
C GLU A 29 -26.60 16.10 -2.31
N LYS A 30 -26.47 16.85 -3.42
CA LYS A 30 -25.29 16.79 -4.29
C LYS A 30 -24.02 17.18 -3.54
N ALA A 31 -24.07 18.23 -2.73
CA ALA A 31 -22.95 18.68 -1.92
C ALA A 31 -22.56 17.62 -0.86
N ALA A 32 -23.54 17.10 -0.12
CA ALA A 32 -23.33 16.06 0.87
C ALA A 32 -22.76 14.78 0.27
N ARG A 33 -23.33 14.33 -0.85
CA ARG A 33 -22.84 13.16 -1.61
C ARG A 33 -21.41 13.37 -2.10
N SER A 34 -21.09 14.54 -2.66
CA SER A 34 -19.74 14.87 -3.11
C SER A 34 -18.73 14.82 -1.95
N ALA A 35 -19.08 15.36 -0.78
CA ALA A 35 -18.23 15.31 0.41
C ALA A 35 -18.03 13.87 0.89
N ALA A 36 -19.10 13.06 0.92
CA ALA A 36 -19.01 11.65 1.31
C ALA A 36 -18.13 10.84 0.37
N ILE A 37 -18.24 11.04 -0.95
CA ILE A 37 -17.38 10.40 -1.95
C ILE A 37 -15.91 10.78 -1.71
N GLN A 38 -15.61 12.06 -1.50
CA GLN A 38 -14.22 12.48 -1.25
C GLN A 38 -13.64 11.90 0.02
N LYS A 39 -14.43 11.83 1.10
CA LYS A 39 -14.02 11.18 2.36
C LYS A 39 -13.76 9.69 2.16
N ALA A 40 -14.64 8.99 1.47
CA ALA A 40 -14.47 7.56 1.17
C ALA A 40 -13.26 7.30 0.27
N THR A 41 -13.03 8.15 -0.75
CA THR A 41 -11.89 8.06 -1.65
C THR A 41 -10.57 8.28 -0.90
N LEU A 42 -10.51 9.24 0.02
CA LEU A 42 -9.33 9.47 0.86
C LEU A 42 -9.02 8.22 1.67
N PHE A 43 -9.99 7.67 2.39
CA PHE A 43 -9.81 6.44 3.17
C PHE A 43 -9.34 5.28 2.30
N ALA A 44 -9.96 5.07 1.12
CA ALA A 44 -9.56 4.04 0.18
C ALA A 44 -8.16 4.26 -0.44
N THR A 45 -7.61 5.47 -0.35
CA THR A 45 -6.23 5.77 -0.75
C THR A 45 -5.24 5.49 0.39
N GLU A 46 -5.64 5.75 1.63
CA GLU A 46 -4.80 5.56 2.82
C GLU A 46 -4.62 4.07 3.16
N VAL A 47 -5.63 3.23 2.99
CA VAL A 47 -5.54 1.79 3.28
C VAL A 47 -4.41 1.10 2.50
N PRO A 48 -4.30 1.19 1.16
CA PRO A 48 -3.18 0.61 0.45
C PRO A 48 -1.83 1.25 0.81
N LEU A 49 -1.78 2.52 1.21
CA LEU A 49 -0.55 3.14 1.71
C LEU A 49 -0.11 2.49 3.04
N HIS A 50 -1.03 2.20 3.94
CA HIS A 50 -0.73 1.44 5.18
C HIS A 50 -0.25 0.02 4.84
N THR A 51 -0.83 -0.62 3.82
CA THR A 51 -0.36 -1.92 3.32
C THR A 51 1.08 -1.84 2.82
N MET A 52 1.45 -0.79 2.08
CA MET A 52 2.83 -0.55 1.67
C MET A 52 3.77 -0.41 2.86
N GLN A 53 3.39 0.40 3.85
CA GLN A 53 4.20 0.64 5.06
C GLN A 53 4.39 -0.63 5.89
N ALA A 54 3.33 -1.44 6.05
CA ALA A 54 3.39 -2.71 6.77
C ALA A 54 4.26 -3.73 6.02
N SER A 55 4.09 -3.85 4.70
CA SER A 55 4.88 -4.74 3.85
C SER A 55 6.36 -4.33 3.78
N PHE A 56 6.65 -3.04 3.82
CA PHE A 56 8.03 -2.55 3.82
C PHE A 56 8.81 -2.99 5.06
N LYS A 57 8.16 -3.13 6.22
CA LYS A 57 8.82 -3.63 7.44
C LYS A 57 9.37 -5.05 7.30
N VAL A 58 8.81 -5.85 6.39
CA VAL A 58 9.25 -7.23 6.12
C VAL A 58 10.68 -7.29 5.59
N PHE A 59 11.15 -6.27 4.85
CA PHE A 59 12.52 -6.23 4.34
C PHE A 59 13.56 -6.31 5.45
N GLY A 60 13.33 -5.64 6.59
CA GLY A 60 14.24 -5.73 7.75
C GLY A 60 14.34 -7.13 8.33
N LEU A 61 13.19 -7.84 8.41
CA LEU A 61 13.16 -9.23 8.86
C LEU A 61 13.87 -10.16 7.88
N CYS A 62 13.60 -10.02 6.59
CA CYS A 62 14.26 -10.83 5.56
C CYS A 62 15.78 -10.59 5.53
N ARG A 63 16.24 -9.34 5.73
CA ARG A 63 17.66 -9.01 5.85
C ARG A 63 18.29 -9.78 7.02
N ALA A 64 17.71 -9.68 8.22
CA ALA A 64 18.22 -10.40 9.39
C ALA A 64 18.26 -11.93 9.16
N MET A 65 17.23 -12.49 8.53
CA MET A 65 17.20 -13.91 8.20
C MET A 65 18.25 -14.30 7.15
N ALA A 66 18.51 -13.43 6.17
CA ALA A 66 19.56 -13.67 5.18
C ALA A 66 20.97 -13.56 5.78
N GLU A 67 21.20 -12.65 6.73
CA GLU A 67 22.50 -12.41 7.36
C GLU A 67 22.81 -13.44 8.46
N GLU A 68 21.85 -13.70 9.35
CA GLU A 68 22.05 -14.40 10.63
C GLU A 68 21.22 -15.69 10.75
N GLY A 69 20.28 -15.93 9.82
CA GLY A 69 19.38 -17.08 9.86
C GLY A 69 20.06 -18.41 9.51
N ASN A 70 19.27 -19.49 9.53
CA ASN A 70 19.73 -20.80 9.11
C ASN A 70 20.22 -20.78 7.65
N PRO A 71 21.47 -21.13 7.35
CA PRO A 71 21.98 -21.16 5.97
C PRO A 71 21.14 -21.99 5.00
N ASN A 72 20.51 -23.08 5.48
CA ASN A 72 19.64 -23.94 4.67
C ASN A 72 18.31 -23.28 4.27
N SER A 73 17.97 -22.14 4.89
CA SER A 73 16.74 -21.36 4.63
C SER A 73 17.03 -19.99 4.03
N VAL A 74 18.23 -19.76 3.52
CA VAL A 74 18.60 -18.46 2.93
C VAL A 74 17.74 -18.13 1.70
N SER A 75 17.38 -19.13 0.91
CA SER A 75 16.46 -18.98 -0.22
C SER A 75 15.05 -18.51 0.19
N ASP A 76 14.57 -18.95 1.36
CA ASP A 76 13.27 -18.52 1.91
C ASP A 76 13.28 -17.02 2.24
N ALA A 77 14.40 -16.51 2.76
CA ALA A 77 14.59 -15.07 2.96
C ALA A 77 14.51 -14.31 1.64
N GLY A 78 15.12 -14.84 0.58
CA GLY A 78 15.02 -14.29 -0.78
C GLY A 78 13.58 -14.25 -1.30
N VAL A 79 12.84 -15.35 -1.17
CA VAL A 79 11.42 -15.40 -1.55
C VAL A 79 10.60 -14.38 -0.75
N GLY A 80 10.87 -14.23 0.54
CA GLY A 80 10.22 -13.22 1.39
C GLY A 80 10.44 -11.79 0.89
N VAL A 81 11.66 -11.46 0.47
CA VAL A 81 12.00 -10.15 -0.12
C VAL A 81 11.22 -9.90 -1.40
N LEU A 82 11.16 -10.88 -2.30
CA LEU A 82 10.43 -10.76 -3.58
C LEU A 82 8.92 -10.59 -3.34
N ALA A 83 8.35 -11.33 -2.39
CA ALA A 83 6.95 -11.19 -2.00
C ALA A 83 6.66 -9.82 -1.39
N ALA A 84 7.52 -9.34 -0.48
CA ALA A 84 7.39 -8.01 0.13
C ALA A 84 7.46 -6.90 -0.93
N ARG A 85 8.39 -7.01 -1.88
CA ARG A 85 8.47 -6.08 -3.02
C ARG A 85 7.19 -6.07 -3.84
N ALA A 86 6.67 -7.25 -4.20
CA ALA A 86 5.43 -7.34 -4.98
C ALA A 86 4.25 -6.68 -4.23
N ALA A 87 4.16 -6.88 -2.91
CA ALA A 87 3.13 -6.26 -2.08
C ALA A 87 3.25 -4.73 -2.05
N VAL A 88 4.47 -4.18 -1.85
CA VAL A 88 4.69 -2.72 -1.84
C VAL A 88 4.35 -2.11 -3.20
N LEU A 89 4.82 -2.69 -4.31
CA LEU A 89 4.57 -2.17 -5.65
C LEU A 89 3.08 -2.29 -6.03
N GLY A 90 2.45 -3.42 -5.73
CA GLY A 90 1.04 -3.65 -6.02
C GLY A 90 0.13 -2.68 -5.25
N ALA A 91 0.34 -2.52 -3.95
CA ALA A 91 -0.42 -1.54 -3.16
C ALA A 91 -0.16 -0.09 -3.64
N GLY A 92 1.05 0.22 -4.10
CA GLY A 92 1.37 1.53 -4.68
C GLY A 92 0.57 1.87 -5.93
N LEU A 93 0.20 0.88 -6.75
CA LEU A 93 -0.72 1.08 -7.87
C LEU A 93 -2.11 1.49 -7.39
N ASN A 94 -2.60 0.88 -6.30
CA ASN A 94 -3.89 1.23 -5.71
C ASN A 94 -3.90 2.63 -5.10
N VAL A 95 -2.81 3.04 -4.42
CA VAL A 95 -2.67 4.43 -3.96
C VAL A 95 -2.83 5.41 -5.13
N LYS A 96 -2.12 5.18 -6.23
CA LYS A 96 -2.13 6.09 -7.40
C LYS A 96 -3.49 6.17 -8.07
N ILE A 97 -4.16 5.03 -8.29
CA ILE A 97 -5.47 5.03 -8.94
C ILE A 97 -6.53 5.72 -8.07
N ASN A 98 -6.53 5.44 -6.76
CA ASN A 98 -7.49 6.03 -5.84
C ASN A 98 -7.23 7.54 -5.63
N ALA A 99 -5.98 7.95 -5.48
CA ALA A 99 -5.60 9.35 -5.35
C ALA A 99 -6.04 10.21 -6.55
N SER A 100 -6.12 9.62 -7.75
CA SER A 100 -6.60 10.35 -8.94
C SER A 100 -8.03 10.88 -8.79
N GLY A 101 -8.86 10.22 -7.96
CA GLY A 101 -10.24 10.61 -7.65
C GLY A 101 -10.37 11.73 -6.61
N LEU A 102 -9.29 12.13 -5.94
CA LEU A 102 -9.29 13.19 -4.95
C LEU A 102 -9.37 14.57 -5.63
N LYS A 103 -10.28 15.42 -5.13
CA LYS A 103 -10.38 16.84 -5.54
C LYS A 103 -9.26 17.67 -4.91
N ASP A 104 -8.87 17.35 -3.67
CA ASP A 104 -7.71 17.95 -3.01
C ASP A 104 -6.43 17.42 -3.64
N LYS A 105 -5.90 18.17 -4.60
CA LYS A 105 -4.71 17.80 -5.35
C LYS A 105 -3.45 17.79 -4.49
N ALA A 106 -3.35 18.67 -3.49
CA ALA A 106 -2.21 18.71 -2.59
C ALA A 106 -2.14 17.42 -1.74
N THR A 107 -3.27 16.95 -1.22
CA THR A 107 -3.35 15.66 -0.52
C THR A 107 -3.04 14.49 -1.46
N ALA A 108 -3.58 14.48 -2.69
CA ALA A 108 -3.30 13.44 -3.66
C ALA A 108 -1.79 13.34 -3.98
N GLU A 109 -1.15 14.46 -4.27
CA GLU A 109 0.28 14.55 -4.58
C GLU A 109 1.15 14.07 -3.41
N ARG A 110 0.80 14.46 -2.18
CA ARG A 110 1.50 14.00 -0.98
C ARG A 110 1.44 12.48 -0.81
N LEU A 111 0.27 11.88 -0.96
CA LEU A 111 0.08 10.42 -0.83
C LEU A 111 0.83 9.66 -1.94
N ILE A 112 0.79 10.16 -3.17
CA ILE A 112 1.53 9.58 -4.30
C ILE A 112 3.05 9.68 -4.07
N ALA A 113 3.56 10.82 -3.59
CA ALA A 113 4.98 11.00 -3.32
C ALA A 113 5.47 10.08 -2.21
N GLU A 114 4.66 9.85 -1.17
CA GLU A 114 4.97 8.88 -0.12
C GLU A 114 5.03 7.45 -0.67
N ALA A 115 4.05 7.06 -1.50
CA ALA A 115 4.05 5.77 -2.17
C ALA A 115 5.28 5.59 -3.08
N ASP A 116 5.64 6.59 -3.88
CA ASP A 116 6.83 6.55 -4.75
C ASP A 116 8.13 6.41 -3.94
N THR A 117 8.21 7.06 -2.79
CA THR A 117 9.34 6.93 -1.87
C THR A 117 9.46 5.50 -1.34
N LEU A 118 8.34 4.88 -0.92
CA LEU A 118 8.34 3.49 -0.46
C LEU A 118 8.70 2.51 -1.57
N ILE A 119 8.22 2.73 -2.80
CA ILE A 119 8.57 1.92 -3.97
C ILE A 119 10.09 1.98 -4.25
N ALA A 120 10.67 3.18 -4.21
CA ALA A 120 12.12 3.35 -4.43
C ALA A 120 12.93 2.61 -3.37
N LYS A 121 12.58 2.79 -2.09
CA LYS A 121 13.23 2.10 -0.97
C LYS A 121 13.07 0.57 -1.04
N ALA A 122 11.92 0.06 -1.45
CA ALA A 122 11.68 -1.37 -1.59
C ALA A 122 12.58 -1.99 -2.67
N LYS A 123 12.74 -1.32 -3.80
CA LYS A 123 13.63 -1.76 -4.89
C LYS A 123 15.11 -1.78 -4.47
N GLU A 124 15.54 -0.77 -3.72
CA GLU A 124 16.89 -0.70 -3.19
C GLU A 124 17.14 -1.81 -2.18
N ALA A 125 16.24 -1.98 -1.20
CA ALA A 125 16.33 -3.02 -0.18
C ALA A 125 16.34 -4.43 -0.79
N GLU A 126 15.49 -4.69 -1.80
CA GLU A 126 15.51 -5.94 -2.56
C GLU A 126 16.91 -6.19 -3.17
N THR A 127 17.45 -5.20 -3.87
CA THR A 127 18.74 -5.35 -4.54
C THR A 127 19.86 -5.68 -3.55
N GLU A 128 19.86 -5.02 -2.39
CA GLU A 128 20.87 -5.26 -1.36
C GLU A 128 20.72 -6.64 -0.70
N ILE A 129 19.49 -7.02 -0.33
CA ILE A 129 19.27 -8.28 0.37
C ILE A 129 19.48 -9.47 -0.57
N MET A 130 19.07 -9.36 -1.84
CA MET A 130 19.29 -10.42 -2.82
C MET A 130 20.79 -10.67 -3.07
N LYS A 131 21.65 -9.65 -3.02
CA LYS A 131 23.12 -9.86 -3.06
C LYS A 131 23.62 -10.72 -1.89
N ILE A 132 23.06 -10.51 -0.69
CA ILE A 132 23.41 -11.32 0.49
C ILE A 132 22.94 -12.77 0.31
N VAL A 133 21.71 -12.95 -0.18
CA VAL A 133 21.14 -14.28 -0.45
C VAL A 133 21.96 -15.01 -1.49
N GLU A 134 22.22 -14.40 -2.64
CA GLU A 134 22.98 -14.99 -3.76
C GLU A 134 24.43 -15.37 -3.35
N ALA A 135 25.06 -14.60 -2.46
CA ALA A 135 26.40 -14.90 -1.97
C ALA A 135 26.44 -16.11 -1.03
N LYS A 136 25.29 -16.60 -0.56
CA LYS A 136 25.18 -17.75 0.35
C LYS A 136 24.55 -19.00 -0.29
N LEU A 137 24.09 -18.90 -1.54
CA LEU A 137 23.61 -20.03 -2.34
C LEU A 137 24.78 -20.79 -2.98
#